data_8d0f9741f06c723f68b2f972fd736879
#
_entry.id   8d0f9741f06c723f68b2f972fd736879
#
_cell.length_a   1.000
_cell.length_b   1.000
_cell.length_c   1.000
_cell.angle_alpha   90.00
_cell.angle_beta   90.00
_cell.angle_gamma   90.00
#
_symmetry.space_group_name_H-M   'P 1'
#
loop_
_entity.id
_entity.type
_entity.pdbx_description
1 polymer ?
#
loop_
_entity_poly.entity_id
_entity_poly.type
_entity_poly.pdbx_seq_one_letter_code
_entity_poly.pdbx_strand_id
1 'polypeptide(L)'
;MDKRGAKGYWISTAKVINQELFDEYLNKVGPWLIEFGGQVFAKDTEPQGKEGTEDSNLAVICEFPSMRAAVEAYDSQEYKEFSKIRQEATENSTFTIMEGLDEAAKLKRAMGM
;
A
#
# COMPACT_ATOMS: atom_id res chain seq x y z
N MET A 1 15.14 -12.75 -6.55
CA MET A 1 14.96 -13.70 -5.44
C MET A 1 14.59 -12.95 -4.17
N ASP A 2 13.58 -13.41 -3.47
CA ASP A 2 13.11 -12.73 -2.27
C ASP A 2 14.08 -12.94 -1.11
N LYS A 3 14.27 -11.90 -0.29
CA LYS A 3 15.02 -12.01 0.95
C LYS A 3 14.20 -12.77 1.95
N ARG A 4 14.83 -13.67 2.68
CA ARG A 4 14.16 -14.49 3.68
C ARG A 4 13.62 -13.60 4.80
N GLY A 5 12.31 -13.70 5.07
CA GLY A 5 11.65 -12.92 6.11
C GLY A 5 11.37 -11.47 5.76
N ALA A 6 11.78 -11.02 4.57
CA ALA A 6 11.46 -9.67 4.12
C ALA A 6 10.05 -9.60 3.57
N LYS A 7 9.30 -8.58 3.98
CA LYS A 7 7.95 -8.32 3.49
C LYS A 7 8.00 -7.33 2.33
N GLY A 8 6.92 -7.28 1.56
CA GLY A 8 6.73 -6.24 0.56
C GLY A 8 5.64 -5.29 1.02
N TYR A 9 5.71 -4.05 0.60
CA TYR A 9 4.75 -3.03 1.05
C TYR A 9 4.27 -2.18 -0.11
N TRP A 10 2.99 -1.86 -0.08
CA TRP A 10 2.41 -0.77 -0.85
C TRP A 10 2.30 0.42 0.08
N ILE A 11 2.87 1.54 -0.32
CA ILE A 11 2.82 2.77 0.46
C ILE A 11 2.15 3.82 -0.41
N SER A 12 1.04 4.37 0.06
CA SER A 12 0.21 5.25 -0.75
C SER A 12 -0.34 6.40 0.08
N THR A 13 -0.37 7.58 -0.53
CA THR A 13 -1.09 8.72 -0.01
C THR A 13 -2.01 9.24 -1.10
N ALA A 14 -3.08 9.90 -0.72
CA ALA A 14 -4.02 10.45 -1.69
C ALA A 14 -4.90 11.51 -1.06
N LYS A 15 -5.46 12.36 -1.93
CA LYS A 15 -6.57 13.21 -1.57
C LYS A 15 -7.82 12.57 -2.15
N VAL A 16 -8.65 11.99 -1.28
CA VAL A 16 -9.93 11.42 -1.71
C VAL A 16 -10.88 12.58 -1.97
N ILE A 17 -11.36 12.67 -3.22
CA ILE A 17 -12.28 13.74 -3.65
C ILE A 17 -13.69 13.23 -3.90
N ASN A 18 -13.87 11.93 -3.96
CA ASN A 18 -15.18 11.29 -4.12
C ASN A 18 -15.23 10.09 -3.19
N GLN A 19 -15.76 10.30 -1.99
CA GLN A 19 -15.77 9.27 -0.95
C GLN A 19 -16.63 8.07 -1.35
N GLU A 20 -17.77 8.31 -1.99
CA GLU A 20 -18.65 7.23 -2.42
C GLU A 20 -17.96 6.31 -3.41
N LEU A 21 -17.28 6.87 -4.37
CA LEU A 21 -16.53 6.11 -5.36
C LEU A 21 -15.35 5.40 -4.73
N PHE A 22 -14.68 6.04 -3.77
CA PHE A 22 -13.57 5.41 -3.05
C PHE A 22 -14.05 4.24 -2.21
N ASP A 23 -15.23 4.34 -1.60
CA ASP A 23 -15.83 3.23 -0.86
C ASP A 23 -16.12 2.05 -1.79
N GLU A 24 -16.54 2.30 -3.02
CA GLU A 24 -16.71 1.25 -4.03
C GLU A 24 -15.39 0.53 -4.29
N TYR A 25 -14.31 1.30 -4.42
CA TYR A 25 -12.97 0.73 -4.58
C TYR A 25 -12.60 -0.16 -3.39
N LEU A 26 -12.81 0.33 -2.16
CA LEU A 26 -12.49 -0.43 -0.95
C LEU A 26 -13.28 -1.73 -0.86
N ASN A 27 -14.55 -1.69 -1.23
CA ASN A 27 -15.40 -2.88 -1.19
C ASN A 27 -14.94 -3.96 -2.18
N LYS A 28 -14.33 -3.56 -3.26
CA LYS A 28 -13.81 -4.50 -4.28
C LYS A 28 -12.41 -4.97 -3.94
N VAL A 29 -11.53 -4.05 -3.54
CA VAL A 29 -10.13 -4.40 -3.32
C VAL A 29 -9.91 -5.16 -2.02
N GLY A 30 -10.72 -4.88 -0.99
CA GLY A 30 -10.51 -5.47 0.33
C GLY A 30 -10.48 -6.99 0.36
N PRO A 31 -11.58 -7.66 -0.06
CA PRO A 31 -11.59 -9.13 -0.08
C PRO A 31 -10.52 -9.72 -1.00
N TRP A 32 -10.31 -9.10 -2.16
CA TRP A 32 -9.30 -9.55 -3.10
C TRP A 32 -7.89 -9.45 -2.51
N LEU A 33 -7.60 -8.35 -1.80
CA LEU A 33 -6.30 -8.13 -1.17
C LEU A 33 -5.97 -9.25 -0.19
N ILE A 34 -6.94 -9.62 0.64
CA ILE A 34 -6.77 -10.69 1.63
C ILE A 34 -6.50 -12.02 0.93
N GLU A 35 -7.25 -12.34 -0.12
CA GLU A 35 -7.02 -13.57 -0.89
C GLU A 35 -5.64 -13.60 -1.53
N PHE A 36 -5.12 -12.44 -1.91
CA PHE A 36 -3.79 -12.33 -2.52
C PHE A 36 -2.67 -12.41 -1.47
N GLY A 37 -3.01 -12.48 -0.20
CA GLY A 37 -2.04 -12.58 0.90
C GLY A 37 -1.63 -11.25 1.49
N GLY A 38 -2.30 -10.17 1.08
CA GLY A 38 -2.03 -8.84 1.61
C GLY A 38 -2.90 -8.50 2.80
N GLN A 39 -2.48 -7.47 3.51
CA GLN A 39 -3.29 -6.92 4.61
C GLN A 39 -2.97 -5.44 4.78
N VAL A 40 -3.92 -4.68 5.29
CA VAL A 40 -3.67 -3.29 5.65
C VAL A 40 -2.82 -3.29 6.92
N PHE A 41 -1.64 -2.72 6.82
CA PHE A 41 -0.70 -2.64 7.93
C PHE A 41 -0.91 -1.35 8.74
N ALA A 42 -1.19 -0.24 8.05
CA ALA A 42 -1.47 1.04 8.68
C ALA A 42 -2.39 1.84 7.78
N LYS A 43 -3.32 2.58 8.37
CA LYS A 43 -4.23 3.44 7.63
C LYS A 43 -4.56 4.65 8.49
N ASP A 44 -4.45 5.84 7.91
CA ASP A 44 -4.76 7.09 8.59
C ASP A 44 -5.62 7.95 7.66
N THR A 45 -6.76 8.40 8.16
CA THR A 45 -7.68 9.27 7.42
C THR A 45 -7.50 10.74 7.76
N GLU A 46 -6.52 11.06 8.62
CA GLU A 46 -6.14 12.42 8.98
C GLU A 46 -4.61 12.54 9.06
N PRO A 47 -3.89 12.11 8.00
CA PRO A 47 -2.44 12.13 8.05
C PRO A 47 -1.90 13.56 8.05
N GLN A 48 -0.72 13.74 8.59
CA GLN A 48 -0.05 15.03 8.57
C GLN A 48 0.97 15.02 7.43
N GLY A 49 0.55 15.44 6.24
CA GLY A 49 1.45 15.55 5.10
C GLY A 49 2.43 16.70 5.29
N LYS A 50 3.72 16.44 5.10
CA LYS A 50 4.77 17.41 5.37
C LYS A 50 5.44 17.96 4.12
N GLU A 51 5.74 17.10 3.18
CA GLU A 51 6.46 17.51 1.95
C GLU A 51 5.89 16.74 0.78
N GLY A 52 5.17 17.43 -0.08
CA GLY A 52 4.57 16.84 -1.28
C GLY A 52 3.23 16.15 -1.05
N THR A 53 2.84 15.96 0.21
CA THR A 53 1.59 15.27 0.56
C THR A 53 0.70 16.11 1.47
N GLU A 54 0.91 17.42 1.48
CA GLU A 54 0.23 18.33 2.43
C GLU A 54 -1.28 18.33 2.27
N ASP A 55 -1.79 18.06 1.06
CA ASP A 55 -3.23 18.01 0.82
C ASP A 55 -3.83 16.60 0.95
N SER A 56 -3.02 15.62 1.36
CA SER A 56 -3.51 14.25 1.52
C SER A 56 -4.48 14.14 2.68
N ASN A 57 -5.58 13.41 2.46
CA ASN A 57 -6.52 13.07 3.52
C ASN A 57 -6.58 11.55 3.74
N LEU A 58 -5.62 10.83 3.18
CA LEU A 58 -5.50 9.38 3.36
C LEU A 58 -4.04 8.97 3.19
N ALA A 59 -3.58 8.11 4.09
CA ALA A 59 -2.29 7.43 3.97
C ALA A 59 -2.50 5.97 4.33
N VAL A 60 -1.97 5.06 3.52
CA VAL A 60 -2.18 3.61 3.71
C VAL A 60 -0.88 2.87 3.46
N ILE A 61 -0.61 1.88 4.30
CA ILE A 61 0.46 0.92 4.07
C ILE A 61 -0.18 -0.46 4.05
N CYS A 62 0.01 -1.19 2.96
CA CYS A 62 -0.40 -2.59 2.86
C CYS A 62 0.85 -3.46 2.91
N GLU A 63 0.74 -4.61 3.59
CA GLU A 63 1.85 -5.55 3.73
C GLU A 63 1.54 -6.84 2.98
N PHE A 64 2.55 -7.38 2.30
CA PHE A 64 2.47 -8.64 1.58
C PHE A 64 3.58 -9.56 2.09
N PRO A 65 3.43 -10.89 1.88
CA PRO A 65 4.43 -11.84 2.35
C PRO A 65 5.84 -11.60 1.78
N SER A 66 5.94 -10.97 0.61
CA SER A 66 7.21 -10.71 -0.05
C SER A 66 7.08 -9.53 -1.02
N MET A 67 8.21 -9.00 -1.45
CA MET A 67 8.24 -7.99 -2.50
C MET A 67 7.61 -8.51 -3.79
N ARG A 68 7.89 -9.78 -4.13
CA ARG A 68 7.31 -10.41 -5.31
C ARG A 68 5.78 -10.39 -5.25
N ALA A 69 5.21 -10.77 -4.12
CA ALA A 69 3.76 -10.77 -3.94
C ALA A 69 3.18 -9.37 -4.09
N ALA A 70 3.85 -8.35 -3.52
CA ALA A 70 3.40 -6.97 -3.63
C ALA A 70 3.40 -6.49 -5.08
N VAL A 71 4.44 -6.82 -5.84
CA VAL A 71 4.54 -6.44 -7.25
C VAL A 71 3.51 -7.18 -8.10
N GLU A 72 3.37 -8.49 -7.90
CA GLU A 72 2.41 -9.30 -8.65
C GLU A 72 0.98 -8.83 -8.40
N ALA A 73 0.66 -8.46 -7.16
CA ALA A 73 -0.66 -7.92 -6.84
C ALA A 73 -0.95 -6.64 -7.61
N TYR A 74 -0.01 -5.71 -7.62
CA TYR A 74 -0.18 -4.45 -8.33
C TYR A 74 -0.30 -4.65 -9.85
N ASP A 75 0.48 -5.57 -10.39
CA ASP A 75 0.52 -5.82 -11.83
C ASP A 75 -0.60 -6.74 -12.32
N SER A 76 -1.41 -7.29 -11.42
CA SER A 76 -2.48 -8.20 -11.78
C SER A 76 -3.57 -7.49 -12.60
N GLN A 77 -4.28 -8.27 -13.42
CA GLN A 77 -5.37 -7.73 -14.21
C GLN A 77 -6.50 -7.23 -13.31
N GLU A 78 -6.77 -7.92 -12.21
CA GLU A 78 -7.79 -7.52 -11.26
C GLU A 78 -7.50 -6.15 -10.67
N TYR A 79 -6.25 -5.94 -10.23
CA TYR A 79 -5.91 -4.65 -9.63
C TYR A 79 -5.93 -3.50 -10.65
N LYS A 80 -5.61 -3.78 -11.90
CA LYS A 80 -5.72 -2.78 -12.96
C LYS A 80 -7.14 -2.24 -13.06
N GLU A 81 -8.13 -3.12 -12.94
CA GLU A 81 -9.53 -2.70 -12.96
C GLU A 81 -9.90 -1.90 -11.71
N PHE A 82 -9.50 -2.38 -10.53
CA PHE A 82 -9.78 -1.67 -9.28
C PHE A 82 -9.12 -0.29 -9.26
N SER A 83 -7.89 -0.20 -9.76
CA SER A 83 -7.14 1.05 -9.70
C SER A 83 -7.77 2.17 -10.52
N LYS A 84 -8.54 1.84 -11.54
CA LYS A 84 -9.27 2.83 -12.32
C LYS A 84 -10.26 3.59 -11.44
N ILE A 85 -10.96 2.86 -10.57
CA ILE A 85 -11.91 3.46 -9.63
C ILE A 85 -11.16 4.35 -8.64
N ARG A 86 -10.05 3.84 -8.09
CA ARG A 86 -9.22 4.60 -7.16
C ARG A 86 -8.73 5.90 -7.78
N GLN A 87 -8.26 5.85 -9.03
CA GLN A 87 -7.75 7.03 -9.72
C GLN A 87 -8.82 8.07 -9.96
N GLU A 88 -10.04 7.66 -10.28
CA GLU A 88 -11.16 8.59 -10.43
C GLU A 88 -11.58 9.21 -9.11
N ALA A 89 -11.42 8.48 -8.01
CA ALA A 89 -11.86 8.91 -6.69
C ALA A 89 -10.86 9.82 -5.97
N THR A 90 -9.65 9.98 -6.50
CA THR A 90 -8.55 10.66 -5.80
C THR A 90 -7.82 11.64 -6.69
N GLU A 91 -7.11 12.57 -6.03
CA GLU A 91 -6.18 13.51 -6.67
C GLU A 91 -4.84 13.40 -5.96
N ASN A 92 -3.78 13.81 -6.65
CA ASN A 92 -2.43 13.93 -6.07
C ASN A 92 -2.01 12.69 -5.30
N SER A 93 -2.35 11.52 -5.85
CA SER A 93 -2.02 10.27 -5.20
C SER A 93 -0.57 9.87 -5.43
N THR A 94 0.01 9.22 -4.44
CA THR A 94 1.33 8.60 -4.57
C THR A 94 1.17 7.11 -4.35
N PHE A 95 2.03 6.33 -4.96
CA PHE A 95 2.00 4.89 -4.79
C PHE A 95 3.41 4.34 -4.99
N THR A 96 3.96 3.70 -3.97
CA THR A 96 5.31 3.15 -4.00
C THR A 96 5.27 1.72 -3.48
N ILE A 97 5.99 0.83 -4.14
CA ILE A 97 6.16 -0.54 -3.68
C ILE A 97 7.60 -0.68 -3.21
N MET A 98 7.79 -1.16 -1.98
CA MET A 98 9.14 -1.32 -1.45
C MET A 98 9.26 -2.59 -0.64
N GLU A 99 10.48 -3.07 -0.53
CA GLU A 99 10.79 -4.24 0.28
C GLU A 99 11.20 -3.80 1.68
N GLY A 100 10.72 -4.53 2.67
CA GLY A 100 11.12 -4.31 4.04
C GLY A 100 12.48 -4.92 4.34
N LEU A 101 12.93 -4.76 5.56
CA LEU A 101 14.18 -5.37 6.00
C LEU A 101 13.97 -6.87 6.23
N ASP A 102 14.95 -7.67 5.89
CA ASP A 102 14.93 -9.09 6.23
C ASP A 102 15.28 -9.27 7.72
N GLU A 103 15.16 -10.50 8.21
CA GLU A 103 15.37 -10.77 9.64
C GLU A 103 16.79 -10.42 10.11
N ALA A 104 17.80 -10.70 9.26
CA ALA A 104 19.18 -10.38 9.61
C ALA A 104 19.42 -8.89 9.70
N ALA A 105 18.86 -8.11 8.75
CA ALA A 105 18.98 -6.65 8.77
C ALA A 105 18.25 -6.04 9.96
N LYS A 106 17.08 -6.58 10.31
CA LYS A 106 16.33 -6.12 11.49
C LYS A 106 17.12 -6.36 12.77
N LEU A 107 17.75 -7.52 12.88
CA LEU A 107 18.55 -7.86 14.05
C LEU A 107 19.75 -6.90 14.20
N LYS A 108 20.47 -6.66 13.10
CA LYS A 108 21.59 -5.72 13.10
C LYS A 108 21.16 -4.33 13.58
N ARG A 109 20.03 -3.85 13.08
CA ARG A 109 19.52 -2.55 13.47
C ARG A 109 19.17 -2.50 14.95
N ALA A 110 18.53 -3.55 15.47
CA ALA A 110 18.16 -3.64 16.88
C ALA A 110 19.39 -3.66 17.78
N MET A 111 20.51 -4.18 17.29
CA MET A 111 21.77 -4.26 18.00
C MET A 111 22.63 -3.01 17.85
N GLY A 112 22.16 -2.02 17.10
CA GLY A 112 22.92 -0.78 16.90
C GLY A 112 24.03 -0.88 15.88
N MET A 113 23.97 -1.86 15.02
CA MET A 113 25.01 -2.08 14.01
C MET A 113 24.68 -1.40 12.69
#